data_1691203acc624cf0ccca99c33fcc4592
#
_entry.id   1691203acc624cf0ccca99c33fcc4592
#
_cell.length_a   1.000
_cell.length_b   1.000
_cell.length_c   1.000
_cell.angle_alpha   90.00
_cell.angle_beta   90.00
_cell.angle_gamma   90.00
#
_symmetry.space_group_name_H-M   'P 1'
#
loop_
_entity.id
_entity.type
_entity.pdbx_description
1 polymer ?
#
loop_
_entity_poly.entity_id
_entity_poly.type
_entity_poly.pdbx_seq_one_letter_code
_entity_poly.pdbx_strand_id
1 'polypeptide(L)'
;LAVFAPDRANDVIAAHPEIQNWYIGGHSLGGTMAAAYADTHPDQVEGLIFWASYPADSNDLSDQPELAVTSVYGTLDGLATPEKVLGATPLLPSSAQFVPIEGGNHAQFGYYGPQSGDNPATITREEQQAQAVTATLATLALSQ
;
A
#
# COMPACT_ATOMS: atom_id res chain seq x y z
N LEU A 1 5.32 -3.43 16.76
CA LEU A 1 5.59 -2.82 15.47
C LEU A 1 5.67 -3.92 14.42
N ALA A 2 5.11 -3.71 13.20
CA ALA A 2 5.02 -4.72 12.13
C ALA A 2 6.38 -5.38 11.80
N VAL A 3 7.46 -4.61 11.81
CA VAL A 3 8.84 -5.10 11.56
C VAL A 3 9.26 -6.24 12.50
N PHE A 4 8.74 -6.27 13.74
CA PHE A 4 9.08 -7.30 14.74
C PHE A 4 8.07 -8.45 14.80
N ALA A 5 7.02 -8.39 13.99
CA ALA A 5 5.98 -9.41 13.96
C ALA A 5 5.38 -9.49 12.54
N PRO A 6 6.17 -9.90 11.54
CA PRO A 6 5.77 -9.89 10.13
C PRO A 6 4.55 -10.79 9.86
N ASP A 7 4.40 -11.88 10.61
CA ASP A 7 3.35 -12.88 10.41
C ASP A 7 2.07 -12.63 11.21
N ARG A 8 1.89 -11.42 11.78
CA ARG A 8 0.68 -11.09 12.56
C ARG A 8 -0.62 -11.16 11.77
N ALA A 9 -0.57 -11.02 10.46
CA ALA A 9 -1.73 -11.23 9.61
C ALA A 9 -2.29 -12.66 9.74
N ASN A 10 -1.44 -13.67 9.96
CA ASN A 10 -1.87 -15.05 10.16
C ASN A 10 -2.79 -15.20 11.38
N ASP A 11 -2.53 -14.47 12.47
CA ASP A 11 -3.38 -14.51 13.67
C ASP A 11 -4.79 -13.96 13.37
N VAL A 12 -4.87 -12.90 12.54
CA VAL A 12 -6.15 -12.29 12.14
C VAL A 12 -6.89 -13.21 11.17
N ILE A 13 -6.23 -13.73 10.16
CA ILE A 13 -6.81 -14.65 9.17
C ILE A 13 -7.35 -15.90 9.89
N ALA A 14 -6.57 -16.48 10.80
CA ALA A 14 -6.98 -17.66 11.56
C ALA A 14 -8.17 -17.41 12.50
N ALA A 15 -8.32 -16.17 13.01
CA ALA A 15 -9.43 -15.78 13.87
C ALA A 15 -10.74 -15.56 13.10
N HIS A 16 -10.70 -15.45 11.77
CA HIS A 16 -11.84 -15.16 10.90
C HIS A 16 -11.97 -16.17 9.75
N PRO A 17 -12.20 -17.46 10.05
CA PRO A 17 -12.26 -18.52 9.04
C PRO A 17 -13.46 -18.39 8.08
N GLU A 18 -14.43 -17.53 8.39
CA GLU A 18 -15.57 -17.20 7.54
C GLU A 18 -15.21 -16.25 6.38
N ILE A 19 -14.06 -15.54 6.47
CA ILE A 19 -13.58 -14.64 5.42
C ILE A 19 -12.68 -15.44 4.47
N GLN A 20 -13.01 -15.39 3.19
CA GLN A 20 -12.27 -16.14 2.15
C GLN A 20 -11.26 -15.25 1.40
N ASN A 21 -11.61 -13.98 1.15
CA ASN A 21 -10.80 -13.07 0.36
C ASN A 21 -10.17 -12.01 1.27
N TRP A 22 -8.85 -12.04 1.37
CA TRP A 22 -8.10 -11.12 2.19
C TRP A 22 -7.30 -10.13 1.34
N TYR A 23 -7.28 -8.89 1.78
CA TYR A 23 -6.43 -7.84 1.25
C TYR A 23 -5.55 -7.32 2.36
N ILE A 24 -4.29 -7.07 2.03
CA ILE A 24 -3.34 -6.50 2.99
C ILE A 24 -2.85 -5.16 2.47
N GLY A 25 -2.53 -4.24 3.36
CA GLY A 25 -2.00 -2.95 2.95
C GLY A 25 -1.47 -2.16 4.12
N GLY A 26 -0.89 -1.01 3.79
CA GLY A 26 -0.36 -0.15 4.82
C GLY A 26 0.19 1.17 4.29
N HIS A 27 0.35 2.09 5.22
CA HIS A 27 1.00 3.36 4.98
C HIS A 27 2.50 3.27 5.29
N SER A 28 3.34 3.84 4.42
CA SER A 28 4.79 3.94 4.64
C SER A 28 5.41 2.57 4.94
N LEU A 29 6.17 2.43 6.01
CA LEU A 29 6.76 1.15 6.44
C LEU A 29 5.73 0.01 6.58
N GLY A 30 4.48 0.34 6.94
CA GLY A 30 3.40 -0.65 7.02
C GLY A 30 3.08 -1.30 5.67
N GLY A 31 3.13 -0.55 4.57
CA GLY A 31 2.95 -1.07 3.22
C GLY A 31 4.13 -1.94 2.78
N THR A 32 5.37 -1.55 3.09
CA THR A 32 6.55 -2.38 2.83
C THR A 32 6.46 -3.73 3.55
N MET A 33 5.97 -3.74 4.81
CA MET A 33 5.76 -4.98 5.56
C MET A 33 4.59 -5.81 5.01
N ALA A 34 3.54 -5.15 4.49
CA ALA A 34 2.45 -5.84 3.80
C ALA A 34 2.94 -6.53 2.51
N ALA A 35 3.84 -5.89 1.77
CA ALA A 35 4.48 -6.50 0.60
C ALA A 35 5.32 -7.72 0.99
N ALA A 36 6.10 -7.64 2.05
CA ALA A 36 6.89 -8.77 2.55
C ALA A 36 5.99 -9.95 2.98
N TYR A 37 4.82 -9.65 3.56
CA TYR A 37 3.84 -10.68 3.87
C TYR A 37 3.26 -11.33 2.61
N ALA A 38 2.82 -10.53 1.62
CA ALA A 38 2.27 -11.05 0.36
C ALA A 38 3.29 -11.88 -0.42
N ASP A 39 4.57 -11.49 -0.42
CA ASP A 39 5.67 -12.21 -1.05
C ASP A 39 5.87 -13.61 -0.43
N THR A 40 5.82 -13.69 0.90
CA THR A 40 6.03 -14.96 1.62
C THR A 40 4.76 -15.82 1.78
N HIS A 41 3.58 -15.26 1.50
CA HIS A 41 2.28 -15.91 1.65
C HIS A 41 1.38 -15.66 0.42
N PRO A 42 1.80 -16.07 -0.79
CA PRO A 42 1.10 -15.71 -2.04
C PRO A 42 -0.33 -16.24 -2.11
N ASP A 43 -0.64 -17.33 -1.39
CA ASP A 43 -1.98 -17.96 -1.38
C ASP A 43 -2.89 -17.40 -0.27
N GLN A 44 -2.43 -16.43 0.52
CA GLN A 44 -3.17 -15.93 1.68
C GLN A 44 -3.91 -14.62 1.39
N VAL A 45 -3.52 -13.88 0.37
CA VAL A 45 -4.08 -12.57 0.07
C VAL A 45 -4.38 -12.40 -1.42
N GLU A 46 -5.54 -11.84 -1.71
CA GLU A 46 -6.01 -11.53 -3.07
C GLU A 46 -5.45 -10.19 -3.59
N GLY A 47 -5.02 -9.32 -2.68
CA GLY A 47 -4.51 -8.02 -3.09
C GLY A 47 -3.70 -7.28 -2.04
N LEU A 48 -2.95 -6.29 -2.54
CA LEU A 48 -2.01 -5.48 -1.79
C LEU A 48 -2.24 -4.00 -2.10
N ILE A 49 -2.41 -3.21 -1.05
CA ILE A 49 -2.63 -1.77 -1.16
C ILE A 49 -1.49 -1.01 -0.49
N PHE A 50 -0.82 -0.16 -1.23
CA PHE A 50 0.18 0.77 -0.73
C PHE A 50 -0.41 2.17 -0.57
N TRP A 51 -0.23 2.78 0.58
CA TRP A 51 -0.41 4.20 0.82
C TRP A 51 0.94 4.84 1.09
N ALA A 52 1.45 5.65 0.15
CA ALA A 52 2.77 6.27 0.25
C ALA A 52 3.86 5.24 0.62
N SER A 53 3.91 4.15 -0.11
CA SER A 53 4.78 3.01 0.18
C SER A 53 5.09 2.21 -1.08
N TYR A 54 6.07 1.33 -0.98
CA TYR A 54 6.54 0.42 -2.03
C TYR A 54 7.23 -0.79 -1.39
N PRO A 55 7.38 -1.93 -2.13
CA PRO A 55 8.10 -3.10 -1.62
C PRO A 55 9.59 -2.79 -1.40
N ALA A 56 10.22 -3.51 -0.50
CA ALA A 56 11.68 -3.53 -0.40
C ALA A 56 12.26 -4.30 -1.59
N ASP A 57 13.52 -4.01 -1.97
CA ASP A 57 14.22 -4.67 -3.09
C ASP A 57 14.31 -6.20 -2.93
N SER A 58 14.18 -6.70 -1.70
CA SER A 58 14.16 -8.13 -1.39
C SER A 58 12.82 -8.82 -1.64
N ASN A 59 11.75 -8.07 -1.89
CA ASN A 59 10.40 -8.60 -2.07
C ASN A 59 9.94 -8.38 -3.51
N ASP A 60 10.09 -9.43 -4.32
CA ASP A 60 9.72 -9.44 -5.73
C ASP A 60 8.35 -10.11 -5.91
N LEU A 61 7.33 -9.30 -6.23
CA LEU A 61 5.96 -9.71 -6.47
C LEU A 61 5.63 -9.77 -7.98
N SER A 62 6.61 -9.57 -8.85
CA SER A 62 6.39 -9.49 -10.30
C SER A 62 5.91 -10.79 -10.93
N ASP A 63 6.15 -11.91 -10.27
CA ASP A 63 5.73 -13.26 -10.67
C ASP A 63 4.38 -13.70 -10.09
N GLN A 64 3.65 -12.79 -9.43
CA GLN A 64 2.31 -13.01 -8.87
C GLN A 64 1.22 -12.30 -9.71
N PRO A 65 0.90 -12.75 -10.94
CA PRO A 65 0.01 -12.04 -11.86
C PRO A 65 -1.43 -11.89 -11.36
N GLU A 66 -1.85 -12.76 -10.45
CA GLU A 66 -3.21 -12.75 -9.87
C GLU A 66 -3.33 -11.79 -8.67
N LEU A 67 -2.23 -11.34 -8.09
CA LEU A 67 -2.25 -10.39 -6.98
C LEU A 67 -2.71 -9.01 -7.46
N ALA A 68 -3.86 -8.55 -6.96
CA ALA A 68 -4.38 -7.21 -7.27
C ALA A 68 -3.58 -6.15 -6.50
N VAL A 69 -2.77 -5.34 -7.19
CA VAL A 69 -1.94 -4.32 -6.54
C VAL A 69 -2.40 -2.92 -6.89
N THR A 70 -2.59 -2.08 -5.87
CA THR A 70 -2.82 -0.65 -6.03
C THR A 70 -1.87 0.15 -5.15
N SER A 71 -1.12 1.05 -5.79
CA SER A 71 -0.18 1.96 -5.14
C SER A 71 -0.71 3.39 -5.21
N VAL A 72 -1.12 3.92 -4.06
CA VAL A 72 -1.64 5.29 -3.92
C VAL A 72 -0.57 6.16 -3.32
N TYR A 73 -0.22 7.27 -3.97
CA TYR A 73 0.85 8.14 -3.53
C TYR A 73 0.54 9.63 -3.74
N GLY A 74 1.08 10.49 -2.88
CA GLY A 74 0.97 11.93 -3.03
C GLY A 74 2.02 12.49 -4.00
N THR A 75 1.63 13.41 -4.90
CA THR A 75 2.60 14.01 -5.83
C THR A 75 3.60 14.95 -5.16
N LEU A 76 3.32 15.37 -3.94
CA LEU A 76 4.21 16.19 -3.10
C LEU A 76 4.84 15.41 -1.95
N ASP A 77 4.73 14.07 -1.93
CA ASP A 77 5.35 13.25 -0.90
C ASP A 77 6.88 13.41 -0.93
N GLY A 78 7.46 13.88 0.18
CA GLY A 78 8.90 14.10 0.34
C GLY A 78 9.64 12.88 0.89
N LEU A 79 8.95 11.85 1.36
CA LEU A 79 9.51 10.66 1.99
C LEU A 79 9.44 9.44 1.08
N ALA A 80 8.23 9.02 0.70
CA ALA A 80 7.98 8.05 -0.35
C ALA A 80 7.70 8.81 -1.66
N THR A 81 8.75 9.43 -2.20
CA THR A 81 8.62 10.30 -3.37
C THR A 81 8.03 9.56 -4.58
N PRO A 82 7.35 10.25 -5.51
CA PRO A 82 6.83 9.62 -6.73
C PRO A 82 7.88 8.79 -7.48
N GLU A 83 9.14 9.24 -7.51
CA GLU A 83 10.24 8.53 -8.16
C GLU A 83 10.54 7.18 -7.48
N LYS A 84 10.50 7.13 -6.14
CA LYS A 84 10.70 5.88 -5.39
C LYS A 84 9.54 4.92 -5.60
N VAL A 85 8.31 5.43 -5.52
CA VAL A 85 7.10 4.63 -5.72
C VAL A 85 7.07 4.03 -7.13
N LEU A 86 7.28 4.85 -8.15
CA LEU A 86 7.28 4.41 -9.54
C LEU A 86 8.53 3.57 -9.88
N GLY A 87 9.65 3.83 -9.21
CA GLY A 87 10.88 3.05 -9.35
C GLY A 87 10.73 1.59 -8.91
N ALA A 88 9.76 1.29 -8.04
CA ALA A 88 9.46 -0.07 -7.60
C ALA A 88 8.56 -0.86 -8.57
N THR A 89 8.13 -0.27 -9.70
CA THR A 89 7.31 -0.96 -10.72
C THR A 89 7.86 -2.33 -11.14
N PRO A 90 9.18 -2.54 -11.33
CA PRO A 90 9.71 -3.84 -11.72
C PRO A 90 9.50 -4.95 -10.68
N LEU A 91 9.23 -4.60 -9.43
CA LEU A 91 8.98 -5.55 -8.33
C LEU A 91 7.49 -5.89 -8.16
N LEU A 92 6.63 -5.38 -9.02
CA LEU A 92 5.18 -5.55 -8.92
C LEU A 92 4.62 -6.26 -10.15
N PRO A 93 3.47 -6.94 -10.03
CA PRO A 93 2.75 -7.49 -11.18
C PRO A 93 2.53 -6.41 -12.26
N SER A 94 2.58 -6.81 -13.52
CA SER A 94 2.35 -5.89 -14.65
C SER A 94 0.96 -5.24 -14.66
N SER A 95 0.01 -5.82 -13.93
CA SER A 95 -1.35 -5.32 -13.70
C SER A 95 -1.44 -4.24 -12.62
N ALA A 96 -0.36 -3.97 -11.87
CA ALA A 96 -0.35 -3.03 -10.76
C ALA A 96 -0.83 -1.63 -11.18
N GLN A 97 -1.74 -1.06 -10.39
CA GLN A 97 -2.30 0.27 -10.61
C GLN A 97 -1.57 1.30 -9.77
N PHE A 98 -1.20 2.42 -10.38
CA PHE A 98 -0.58 3.55 -9.70
C PHE A 98 -1.55 4.74 -9.71
N VAL A 99 -1.94 5.22 -8.53
CA VAL A 99 -2.93 6.27 -8.34
C VAL A 99 -2.27 7.49 -7.69
N PRO A 100 -1.86 8.49 -8.48
CA PRO A 100 -1.36 9.74 -7.94
C PRO A 100 -2.48 10.56 -7.30
N ILE A 101 -2.23 11.10 -6.11
CA ILE A 101 -3.07 12.12 -5.48
C ILE A 101 -2.38 13.46 -5.67
N GLU A 102 -2.90 14.26 -6.59
CA GLU A 102 -2.34 15.56 -6.92
C GLU A 102 -2.38 16.50 -5.72
N GLY A 103 -1.23 17.08 -5.37
CA GLY A 103 -1.11 17.96 -4.21
C GLY A 103 -1.10 17.26 -2.84
N GLY A 104 -1.20 15.95 -2.81
CA GLY A 104 -1.08 15.15 -1.58
C GLY A 104 0.36 14.97 -1.13
N ASN A 105 0.56 14.71 0.17
CA ASN A 105 1.86 14.44 0.78
C ASN A 105 1.87 13.16 1.61
N HIS A 106 3.00 12.84 2.24
CA HIS A 106 3.15 11.64 3.06
C HIS A 106 2.28 11.65 4.32
N ALA A 107 2.33 12.74 5.06
CA ALA A 107 1.73 12.83 6.39
C ALA A 107 0.20 12.78 6.38
N GLN A 108 -0.45 13.25 5.30
CA GLN A 108 -1.91 13.33 5.22
C GLN A 108 -2.61 11.99 4.93
N PHE A 109 -1.88 10.91 4.66
CA PHE A 109 -2.46 9.57 4.67
C PHE A 109 -2.95 9.13 6.06
N GLY A 110 -2.51 9.80 7.13
CA GLY A 110 -2.95 9.58 8.50
C GLY A 110 -3.01 10.86 9.31
N TYR A 111 -3.19 10.72 10.62
CA TYR A 111 -3.26 11.84 11.57
C TYR A 111 -1.95 12.00 12.34
N TYR A 112 -0.83 12.01 11.62
CA TYR A 112 0.52 12.06 12.22
C TYR A 112 1.02 13.48 12.55
N GLY A 113 0.38 14.50 11.96
CA GLY A 113 0.95 15.86 11.94
C GLY A 113 2.11 15.97 10.94
N PRO A 114 2.79 17.13 10.89
CA PRO A 114 3.94 17.31 10.01
C PRO A 114 5.06 16.31 10.30
N GLN A 115 5.64 15.75 9.24
CA GLN A 115 6.77 14.82 9.35
C GLN A 115 8.03 15.46 8.74
N SER A 116 9.16 15.25 9.40
CA SER A 116 10.45 15.77 8.93
C SER A 116 10.82 15.15 7.58
N GLY A 117 11.14 16.00 6.61
CA GLY A 117 11.48 15.58 5.25
C GLY A 117 10.29 15.47 4.30
N ASP A 118 9.06 15.61 4.81
CA ASP A 118 7.87 15.68 3.96
C ASP A 118 7.62 17.11 3.47
N ASN A 119 6.96 17.24 2.31
CA ASN A 119 6.58 18.53 1.77
C ASN A 119 5.16 18.92 2.25
N PRO A 120 4.85 20.24 2.29
CA PRO A 120 3.49 20.69 2.52
C PRO A 120 2.55 20.24 1.41
N ALA A 121 1.40 19.68 1.79
CA ALA A 121 0.33 19.40 0.83
C ALA A 121 -0.36 20.67 0.36
N THR A 122 -0.95 20.64 -0.84
CA THR A 122 -1.76 21.73 -1.40
C THR A 122 -3.26 21.44 -1.38
N ILE A 123 -3.62 20.23 -0.96
CA ILE A 123 -5.01 19.81 -0.71
C ILE A 123 -5.22 19.52 0.78
N THR A 124 -6.46 19.42 1.21
CA THR A 124 -6.79 19.05 2.59
C THR A 124 -6.52 17.57 2.85
N ARG A 125 -6.38 17.20 4.12
CA ARG A 125 -6.26 15.79 4.52
C ARG A 125 -7.50 15.00 4.14
N GLU A 126 -8.67 15.60 4.33
CA GLU A 126 -9.96 14.98 4.01
C GLU A 126 -10.07 14.67 2.51
N GLU A 127 -9.64 15.58 1.64
CA GLU A 127 -9.59 15.36 0.19
C GLU A 127 -8.61 14.25 -0.17
N GLN A 128 -7.41 14.24 0.43
CA GLN A 128 -6.42 13.19 0.19
C GLN A 128 -6.93 11.82 0.63
N GLN A 129 -7.47 11.73 1.85
CA GLN A 129 -7.98 10.46 2.38
C GLN A 129 -9.19 9.96 1.60
N ALA A 130 -10.09 10.84 1.15
CA ALA A 130 -11.23 10.44 0.31
C ALA A 130 -10.77 9.80 -1.01
N GLN A 131 -9.72 10.35 -1.64
CA GLN A 131 -9.14 9.78 -2.87
C GLN A 131 -8.45 8.43 -2.58
N ALA A 132 -7.69 8.33 -1.49
CA ALA A 132 -7.02 7.09 -1.10
C ALA A 132 -8.03 5.97 -0.79
N VAL A 133 -9.11 6.28 -0.09
CA VAL A 133 -10.21 5.34 0.18
C VAL A 133 -10.90 4.91 -1.12
N THR A 134 -11.18 5.84 -2.03
CA THR A 134 -11.78 5.53 -3.34
C THR A 134 -10.93 4.55 -4.13
N ALA A 135 -9.62 4.79 -4.21
CA ALA A 135 -8.69 3.88 -4.89
C ALA A 135 -8.64 2.49 -4.23
N THR A 136 -8.63 2.46 -2.89
CA THR A 136 -8.66 1.21 -2.13
C THR A 136 -9.93 0.41 -2.41
N LEU A 137 -11.10 1.05 -2.37
CA LEU A 137 -12.37 0.38 -2.64
C LEU A 137 -12.46 -0.14 -4.08
N ALA A 138 -11.89 0.58 -5.05
CA ALA A 138 -11.82 0.11 -6.43
C ALA A 138 -11.01 -1.20 -6.54
N THR A 139 -9.92 -1.34 -5.80
CA THR A 139 -9.13 -2.58 -5.76
C THR A 139 -9.94 -3.75 -5.21
N LEU A 140 -10.68 -3.53 -4.12
CA LEU A 140 -11.52 -4.57 -3.51
C LEU A 140 -12.66 -5.04 -4.43
N ALA A 141 -13.11 -4.19 -5.36
CA ALA A 141 -14.18 -4.51 -6.29
C ALA A 141 -13.71 -5.32 -7.52
N LEU A 142 -12.41 -5.36 -7.81
CA LEU A 142 -11.85 -6.08 -8.98
C LEU A 142 -11.88 -7.59 -8.80
N SER A 143 -12.04 -8.09 -7.58
CA SER A 143 -11.98 -9.52 -7.24
C SER A 143 -13.37 -10.13 -7.00
N GLN A 144 -14.44 -9.44 -7.39
CA GLN A 144 -15.81 -9.93 -7.38
C GLN A 144 -16.26 -10.25 -8.81
#